data_83ce90c0837e85035fc36608f6b61e14
#
_entry.id   83ce90c0837e85035fc36608f6b61e14
#
_cell.length_a   1.000
_cell.length_b   1.000
_cell.length_c   1.000
_cell.angle_alpha   90.00
_cell.angle_beta   90.00
_cell.angle_gamma   90.00
#
_symmetry.space_group_name_H-M   'P 1'
#
loop_
_entity.id
_entity.type
_entity.pdbx_description
1 polymer ?
#
loop_
_entity_poly.entity_id
_entity_poly.type
_entity_poly.pdbx_seq_one_letter_code
_entity_poly.pdbx_strand_id
1 'polypeptide(L)'
;MESAAALHFSRPASLLLLLLSLCALVSAQFIVVGPTDPILATVGENTTLRCHLSPEKNAEDMEVRWFRSQFSPAVFVYKGGRERTEEQMEEYRGRTTFVSKDISRGSVALVIHNITAQENGTYRCYFQEGRSYDEAILHLVVAELLEAEVY
;
A
#
# COMPACT_ATOMS: atom_id res chain seq x y z
N MET A 1 0.16 40.96 -44.04
CA MET A 1 -0.96 40.04 -44.18
C MET A 1 -0.58 38.57 -44.12
N GLU A 2 0.67 38.22 -44.25
CA GLU A 2 1.10 36.80 -44.24
C GLU A 2 1.46 36.24 -42.85
N SER A 3 1.62 37.09 -41.84
CA SER A 3 2.03 36.64 -40.51
C SER A 3 0.92 36.03 -39.65
N ALA A 4 -0.36 36.24 -40.02
CA ALA A 4 -1.50 35.73 -39.25
C ALA A 4 -1.78 34.23 -39.51
N ALA A 5 -1.38 33.68 -40.65
CA ALA A 5 -1.60 32.29 -41.00
C ALA A 5 -0.61 31.33 -40.32
N ALA A 6 0.60 31.78 -39.98
CA ALA A 6 1.61 30.97 -39.32
C ALA A 6 1.32 30.71 -37.83
N LEU A 7 0.53 31.59 -37.20
CA LEU A 7 0.16 31.45 -35.78
C LEU A 7 -0.92 30.41 -35.52
N HIS A 8 -1.70 30.03 -36.54
CA HIS A 8 -2.76 29.05 -36.39
C HIS A 8 -2.28 27.59 -36.39
N PHE A 9 -1.08 27.29 -36.89
CA PHE A 9 -0.57 25.92 -37.02
C PHE A 9 0.15 25.39 -35.77
N SER A 10 0.61 26.27 -34.86
CA SER A 10 1.33 25.86 -33.66
C SER A 10 0.42 25.50 -32.48
N ARG A 11 -0.77 26.06 -32.40
CA ARG A 11 -1.74 25.85 -31.32
C ARG A 11 -2.31 24.44 -31.22
N PRO A 12 -2.77 23.78 -32.30
CA PRO A 12 -3.31 22.43 -32.23
C PRO A 12 -2.25 21.39 -31.86
N ALA A 13 -1.00 21.58 -32.31
CA ALA A 13 0.10 20.70 -31.96
C ALA A 13 0.49 20.78 -30.46
N SER A 14 0.49 21.97 -29.85
CA SER A 14 0.75 22.17 -28.42
C SER A 14 -0.34 21.54 -27.55
N LEU A 15 -1.60 21.68 -27.93
CA LEU A 15 -2.73 21.06 -27.21
C LEU A 15 -2.68 19.54 -27.29
N LEU A 16 -2.33 18.96 -28.43
CA LEU A 16 -2.18 17.53 -28.61
C LEU A 16 -1.07 16.97 -27.75
N LEU A 17 0.09 17.61 -27.70
CA LEU A 17 1.22 17.21 -26.83
C LEU A 17 0.84 17.29 -25.35
N LEU A 18 0.10 18.31 -24.94
CA LEU A 18 -0.38 18.44 -23.56
C LEU A 18 -1.35 17.32 -23.18
N LEU A 19 -2.31 17.01 -24.08
CA LEU A 19 -3.27 15.92 -23.86
C LEU A 19 -2.59 14.55 -23.80
N LEU A 20 -1.59 14.29 -24.64
CA LEU A 20 -0.80 13.06 -24.61
C LEU A 20 0.00 12.94 -23.31
N SER A 21 0.57 14.04 -22.81
CA SER A 21 1.28 14.09 -21.55
C SER A 21 0.36 13.78 -20.36
N LEU A 22 -0.85 14.35 -20.36
CA LEU A 22 -1.86 14.08 -19.33
C LEU A 22 -2.33 12.62 -19.37
N CYS A 23 -2.55 12.04 -20.54
CA CYS A 23 -2.91 10.64 -20.70
C CYS A 23 -1.80 9.71 -20.19
N ALA A 24 -0.53 10.03 -20.45
CA ALA A 24 0.59 9.26 -19.95
C ALA A 24 0.70 9.31 -18.41
N LEU A 25 0.42 10.46 -17.79
CA LEU A 25 0.37 10.59 -16.33
C LEU A 25 -0.77 9.78 -15.72
N VAL A 26 -1.97 9.81 -16.33
CA VAL A 26 -3.12 9.04 -15.87
C VAL A 26 -2.88 7.53 -16.02
N SER A 27 -2.24 7.09 -17.13
CA SER A 27 -1.94 5.68 -17.36
C SER A 27 -0.88 5.10 -16.40
N ALA A 28 -0.05 5.95 -15.77
CA ALA A 28 0.94 5.55 -14.78
C ALA A 28 0.35 5.39 -13.36
N GLN A 29 -0.92 5.80 -13.16
CA GLN A 29 -1.56 5.73 -11.85
C GLN A 29 -2.10 4.33 -11.56
N PHE A 30 -2.06 3.97 -10.31
CA PHE A 30 -2.64 2.75 -9.75
C PHE A 30 -3.43 3.10 -8.51
N ILE A 31 -4.31 2.21 -8.09
CA ILE A 31 -4.96 2.28 -6.78
C ILE A 31 -4.54 1.08 -5.94
N VAL A 32 -4.49 1.29 -4.63
CA VAL A 32 -4.23 0.23 -3.65
C VAL A 32 -5.58 -0.26 -3.14
N VAL A 33 -5.77 -1.58 -3.20
CA VAL A 33 -7.00 -2.24 -2.77
C VAL A 33 -6.69 -3.14 -1.59
N GLY A 34 -7.40 -2.95 -0.51
CA GLY A 34 -7.39 -3.81 0.66
C GLY A 34 -8.71 -4.55 0.83
N PRO A 35 -8.87 -5.34 1.89
CA PRO A 35 -10.13 -6.00 2.21
C PRO A 35 -11.21 -4.97 2.51
N THR A 36 -12.45 -5.23 2.07
CA THR A 36 -13.60 -4.36 2.34
C THR A 36 -14.16 -4.56 3.74
N ASP A 37 -14.05 -5.78 4.27
CA ASP A 37 -14.53 -6.13 5.59
C ASP A 37 -13.43 -6.03 6.64
N PRO A 38 -13.76 -5.79 7.91
CA PRO A 38 -12.79 -5.87 9.00
C PRO A 38 -12.13 -7.26 9.06
N ILE A 39 -10.85 -7.27 9.37
CA ILE A 39 -10.08 -8.49 9.55
C ILE A 39 -10.26 -8.91 11.02
N LEU A 40 -10.76 -10.13 11.23
CA LEU A 40 -10.97 -10.68 12.56
C LEU A 40 -9.74 -11.48 12.99
N ALA A 41 -9.22 -11.18 14.16
CA ALA A 41 -8.08 -11.87 14.74
C ALA A 41 -8.36 -12.22 16.20
N THR A 42 -7.71 -13.28 16.67
CA THR A 42 -7.80 -13.71 18.06
C THR A 42 -6.45 -13.58 18.74
N VAL A 43 -6.44 -13.13 19.99
CA VAL A 43 -5.23 -13.00 20.79
C VAL A 43 -4.44 -14.32 20.79
N GLY A 44 -3.14 -14.24 20.55
CA GLY A 44 -2.22 -15.37 20.48
C GLY A 44 -2.11 -16.03 19.10
N GLU A 45 -3.02 -15.72 18.18
CA GLU A 45 -2.96 -16.20 16.80
C GLU A 45 -2.18 -15.26 15.91
N ASN A 46 -1.97 -15.67 14.66
CA ASN A 46 -1.40 -14.83 13.61
C ASN A 46 -2.51 -14.23 12.77
N THR A 47 -2.27 -13.06 12.20
CA THR A 47 -3.21 -12.46 11.24
C THR A 47 -2.46 -12.01 9.99
N THR A 48 -3.19 -11.91 8.87
CA THR A 48 -2.61 -11.52 7.58
C THR A 48 -3.30 -10.27 7.05
N LEU A 49 -2.51 -9.25 6.76
CA LEU A 49 -2.96 -8.00 6.15
C LEU A 49 -2.59 -8.03 4.67
N ARG A 50 -3.60 -8.09 3.78
CA ARG A 50 -3.41 -8.22 2.34
C ARG A 50 -3.72 -6.93 1.61
N CYS A 51 -2.88 -6.58 0.63
CA CYS A 51 -3.10 -5.46 -0.27
C CYS A 51 -2.66 -5.82 -1.68
N HIS A 52 -3.32 -5.23 -2.67
CA HIS A 52 -2.91 -5.40 -4.06
C HIS A 52 -3.14 -4.12 -4.86
N LEU A 53 -2.45 -4.02 -5.98
CA LEU A 53 -2.60 -2.92 -6.93
C LEU A 53 -3.68 -3.25 -7.96
N SER A 54 -4.45 -2.23 -8.35
CA SER A 54 -5.37 -2.28 -9.46
C SER A 54 -5.09 -1.09 -10.40
N PRO A 55 -4.82 -1.34 -11.69
CA PRO A 55 -4.60 -2.64 -12.33
C PRO A 55 -3.36 -3.34 -11.81
N GLU A 56 -3.23 -4.65 -12.08
CA GLU A 56 -2.03 -5.40 -11.69
C GLU A 56 -0.77 -4.73 -12.25
N LYS A 57 0.24 -4.60 -11.40
CA LYS A 57 1.50 -3.96 -11.73
C LYS A 57 2.61 -4.55 -10.88
N ASN A 58 3.80 -4.69 -11.44
CA ASN A 58 4.96 -5.18 -10.69
C ASN A 58 5.35 -4.17 -9.61
N ALA A 59 5.37 -4.60 -8.36
CA ALA A 59 5.70 -3.79 -7.20
C ALA A 59 7.09 -4.10 -6.60
N GLU A 60 7.91 -4.92 -7.29
CA GLU A 60 9.23 -5.32 -6.75
C GLU A 60 10.14 -4.13 -6.44
N ASP A 61 10.06 -3.07 -7.24
CA ASP A 61 10.88 -1.86 -7.07
C ASP A 61 10.14 -0.72 -6.37
N MET A 62 8.92 -0.96 -5.91
CA MET A 62 8.15 0.04 -5.18
C MET A 62 8.49 0.05 -3.70
N GLU A 63 8.21 1.16 -3.02
CA GLU A 63 8.08 1.17 -1.57
C GLU A 63 6.73 0.59 -1.20
N VAL A 64 6.72 -0.36 -0.27
CA VAL A 64 5.51 -0.95 0.32
C VAL A 64 5.61 -0.79 1.83
N ARG A 65 4.55 -0.26 2.44
CA ARG A 65 4.56 0.08 3.86
C ARG A 65 3.20 -0.22 4.48
N TRP A 66 3.21 -0.85 5.66
CA TRP A 66 2.05 -0.91 6.54
C TRP A 66 2.33 -0.01 7.74
N PHE A 67 1.42 0.90 8.03
CA PHE A 67 1.59 1.79 9.17
C PHE A 67 0.25 2.05 9.87
N ARG A 68 0.32 2.57 11.06
CA ARG A 68 -0.83 2.90 11.90
C ARG A 68 -1.05 4.40 11.95
N SER A 69 -0.80 5.01 13.09
CA SER A 69 -0.97 6.46 13.28
C SER A 69 0.17 7.29 12.69
N GLN A 70 1.35 6.72 12.56
CA GLN A 70 2.55 7.39 12.04
C GLN A 70 3.09 6.66 10.83
N PHE A 71 3.48 7.42 9.83
CA PHE A 71 4.13 6.90 8.63
C PHE A 71 5.47 6.22 8.98
N SER A 72 6.23 6.81 9.91
CA SER A 72 7.48 6.26 10.41
C SER A 72 7.63 6.58 11.91
N PRO A 73 8.02 5.61 12.75
CA PRO A 73 8.25 4.21 12.41
C PRO A 73 6.95 3.49 12.06
N ALA A 74 7.05 2.51 11.19
CA ALA A 74 5.91 1.77 10.64
C ALA A 74 5.80 0.36 11.24
N VAL A 75 4.70 -0.32 10.93
CA VAL A 75 4.56 -1.75 11.26
C VAL A 75 5.54 -2.57 10.45
N PHE A 76 5.67 -2.28 9.15
CA PHE A 76 6.61 -2.94 8.25
C PHE A 76 6.92 -2.05 7.06
N VAL A 77 8.16 -2.09 6.57
CA VAL A 77 8.61 -1.34 5.39
C VAL A 77 9.44 -2.24 4.48
N TYR A 78 9.06 -2.27 3.21
CA TYR A 78 9.82 -2.83 2.10
C TYR A 78 10.19 -1.69 1.15
N LYS A 79 11.47 -1.52 0.86
CA LYS A 79 11.96 -0.44 0.00
C LYS A 79 13.33 -0.79 -0.57
N GLY A 80 13.51 -0.51 -1.87
CA GLY A 80 14.78 -0.82 -2.54
C GLY A 80 15.05 -2.32 -2.60
N GLY A 81 14.01 -3.14 -2.72
CA GLY A 81 14.12 -4.58 -2.84
C GLY A 81 14.41 -5.32 -1.54
N ARG A 82 14.32 -4.66 -0.40
CA ARG A 82 14.59 -5.29 0.91
C ARG A 82 13.71 -4.76 2.03
N GLU A 83 13.61 -5.55 3.09
CA GLU A 83 12.99 -5.13 4.35
C GLU A 83 13.82 -4.04 5.02
N ARG A 84 13.15 -3.04 5.59
CA ARG A 84 13.75 -1.92 6.30
C ARG A 84 13.45 -2.01 7.78
N THR A 85 14.17 -2.88 8.50
CA THR A 85 13.97 -3.07 9.94
C THR A 85 14.29 -1.81 10.74
N GLU A 86 15.15 -0.94 10.23
CA GLU A 86 15.49 0.36 10.82
C GLU A 86 14.31 1.35 10.85
N GLU A 87 13.31 1.14 10.00
CA GLU A 87 12.10 1.97 9.94
C GLU A 87 10.89 1.31 10.62
N GLN A 88 11.08 0.13 11.19
CA GLN A 88 10.02 -0.64 11.83
C GLN A 88 9.88 -0.25 13.31
N MET A 89 8.63 -0.13 13.78
CA MET A 89 8.34 0.03 15.20
C MET A 89 8.95 -1.14 15.99
N GLU A 90 9.54 -0.83 17.14
CA GLU A 90 10.24 -1.83 17.94
C GLU A 90 9.33 -2.98 18.36
N GLU A 91 8.08 -2.69 18.68
CA GLU A 91 7.08 -3.68 19.09
C GLU A 91 6.70 -4.68 17.99
N TYR A 92 7.01 -4.38 16.72
CA TYR A 92 6.75 -5.28 15.57
C TYR A 92 8.02 -6.00 15.09
N ARG A 93 9.19 -5.64 15.56
CA ARG A 93 10.43 -6.30 15.17
C ARG A 93 10.42 -7.76 15.56
N GLY A 94 10.71 -8.63 14.60
CA GLY A 94 10.69 -10.07 14.80
C GLY A 94 9.31 -10.70 14.87
N ARG A 95 8.24 -9.91 14.70
CA ARG A 95 6.86 -10.40 14.76
C ARG A 95 6.12 -10.33 13.42
N THR A 96 6.80 -9.96 12.36
CA THR A 96 6.18 -9.82 11.04
C THR A 96 6.87 -10.69 10.01
N THR A 97 6.08 -11.20 9.06
CA THR A 97 6.58 -11.91 7.88
C THR A 97 5.98 -11.27 6.65
N PHE A 98 6.84 -10.80 5.75
CA PHE A 98 6.43 -10.24 4.47
C PHE A 98 6.26 -11.35 3.44
N VAL A 99 5.07 -11.45 2.85
CA VAL A 99 4.76 -12.44 1.81
C VAL A 99 4.77 -11.73 0.47
N SER A 100 5.78 -12.01 -0.33
CA SER A 100 6.07 -11.33 -1.60
C SER A 100 6.01 -12.24 -2.83
N LYS A 101 5.46 -13.44 -2.71
CA LYS A 101 5.42 -14.41 -3.82
C LYS A 101 4.72 -13.88 -5.07
N ASP A 102 3.73 -13.00 -4.92
CA ASP A 102 2.96 -12.40 -6.01
C ASP A 102 3.24 -10.90 -6.19
N ILE A 103 4.35 -10.41 -5.67
CA ILE A 103 4.72 -8.99 -5.76
C ILE A 103 4.90 -8.51 -7.20
N SER A 104 5.33 -9.38 -8.09
CA SER A 104 5.45 -9.07 -9.52
C SER A 104 4.12 -8.73 -10.18
N ARG A 105 3.01 -9.16 -9.58
CA ARG A 105 1.64 -8.82 -9.99
C ARG A 105 1.02 -7.72 -9.14
N GLY A 106 1.76 -7.21 -8.18
CA GLY A 106 1.30 -6.14 -7.30
C GLY A 106 0.53 -6.61 -6.08
N SER A 107 0.59 -7.89 -5.72
CA SER A 107 -0.05 -8.46 -4.54
C SER A 107 0.97 -8.75 -3.45
N VAL A 108 0.68 -8.28 -2.24
CA VAL A 108 1.53 -8.49 -1.06
C VAL A 108 0.68 -8.82 0.16
N ALA A 109 1.31 -9.42 1.15
CA ALA A 109 0.69 -9.68 2.43
C ALA A 109 1.70 -9.51 3.56
N LEU A 110 1.20 -9.08 4.71
CA LEU A 110 1.98 -9.00 5.94
C LEU A 110 1.33 -9.90 6.98
N VAL A 111 2.08 -10.86 7.50
CA VAL A 111 1.64 -11.67 8.62
C VAL A 111 2.18 -11.05 9.90
N ILE A 112 1.29 -10.76 10.84
CA ILE A 112 1.66 -10.33 12.20
C ILE A 112 1.47 -11.54 13.11
N HIS A 113 2.54 -11.92 13.79
CA HIS A 113 2.57 -13.08 14.68
C HIS A 113 2.20 -12.71 16.11
N ASN A 114 1.55 -13.64 16.78
CA ASN A 114 1.21 -13.55 18.20
C ASN A 114 0.45 -12.26 18.53
N ILE A 115 -0.75 -12.15 17.99
CA ILE A 115 -1.60 -10.98 18.15
C ILE A 115 -1.93 -10.71 19.62
N THR A 116 -1.89 -9.44 19.99
CA THR A 116 -2.35 -8.94 21.29
C THR A 116 -3.50 -7.94 21.08
N ALA A 117 -4.14 -7.54 22.17
CA ALA A 117 -5.20 -6.53 22.11
C ALA A 117 -4.71 -5.19 21.53
N GLN A 118 -3.41 -4.91 21.59
CA GLN A 118 -2.81 -3.68 21.06
C GLN A 118 -2.88 -3.61 19.53
N GLU A 119 -2.96 -4.73 18.85
CA GLU A 119 -3.08 -4.78 17.40
C GLU A 119 -4.48 -4.36 16.92
N ASN A 120 -5.49 -4.27 17.80
CA ASN A 120 -6.81 -3.78 17.41
C ASN A 120 -6.73 -2.34 16.90
N GLY A 121 -7.38 -2.08 15.77
CA GLY A 121 -7.49 -0.72 15.25
C GLY A 121 -7.26 -0.62 13.75
N THR A 122 -6.85 0.56 13.32
CA THR A 122 -6.72 0.92 11.91
C THR A 122 -5.28 0.82 11.44
N TYR A 123 -5.10 0.26 10.25
CA TYR A 123 -3.84 0.15 9.54
C TYR A 123 -4.00 0.76 8.16
N ARG A 124 -2.88 1.21 7.59
CA ARG A 124 -2.82 1.67 6.20
C ARG A 124 -1.77 0.85 5.47
N CYS A 125 -2.11 0.43 4.27
CA CYS A 125 -1.22 -0.23 3.34
C CYS A 125 -0.90 0.75 2.22
N TYR A 126 0.38 1.05 2.02
CA TYR A 126 0.86 2.14 1.19
C TYR A 126 1.82 1.60 0.14
N PHE A 127 1.64 2.04 -1.12
CA PHE A 127 2.56 1.75 -2.22
C PHE A 127 3.00 3.07 -2.84
N GLN A 128 4.29 3.17 -3.13
CA GLN A 128 4.86 4.33 -3.83
C GLN A 128 5.81 3.91 -4.93
N GLU A 129 5.61 4.49 -6.12
CA GLU A 129 6.50 4.38 -7.26
C GLU A 129 6.81 5.80 -7.76
N GLY A 130 8.08 6.25 -7.60
CA GLY A 130 8.45 7.62 -7.94
C GLY A 130 7.64 8.63 -7.14
N ARG A 131 6.87 9.47 -7.84
CA ARG A 131 5.98 10.46 -7.22
C ARG A 131 4.54 9.97 -7.07
N SER A 132 4.21 8.81 -7.64
CA SER A 132 2.87 8.23 -7.54
C SER A 132 2.76 7.37 -6.30
N TYR A 133 1.71 7.57 -5.54
CA TYR A 133 1.42 6.75 -4.37
C TYR A 133 -0.08 6.63 -4.15
N ASP A 134 -0.47 5.60 -3.45
CA ASP A 134 -1.81 5.41 -2.94
C ASP A 134 -1.78 4.53 -1.70
N GLU A 135 -2.86 4.54 -0.95
CA GLU A 135 -3.00 3.73 0.25
C GLU A 135 -4.42 3.18 0.41
N ALA A 136 -4.53 2.06 1.09
CA ALA A 136 -5.80 1.49 1.51
C ALA A 136 -5.86 1.42 3.03
N ILE A 137 -7.06 1.55 3.58
CA ILE A 137 -7.31 1.45 5.01
C ILE A 137 -7.80 0.04 5.33
N LEU A 138 -7.18 -0.58 6.33
CA LEU A 138 -7.56 -1.88 6.86
C LEU A 138 -7.98 -1.74 8.32
N HIS A 139 -9.03 -2.45 8.70
CA HIS A 139 -9.48 -2.49 10.10
C HIS A 139 -9.23 -3.89 10.66
N LEU A 140 -8.49 -3.94 11.76
CA LEU A 140 -8.23 -5.18 12.48
C LEU A 140 -9.02 -5.16 13.79
N VAL A 141 -9.85 -6.17 13.95
CA VAL A 141 -10.66 -6.35 15.16
C VAL A 141 -10.12 -7.57 15.90
N VAL A 142 -9.59 -7.35 17.08
CA VAL A 142 -9.00 -8.39 17.92
C VAL A 142 -10.01 -8.81 18.97
N ALA A 143 -10.36 -10.12 18.93
CA ALA A 143 -11.18 -10.74 19.96
C ALA A 143 -10.30 -11.37 21.02
N GLU A 144 -10.54 -11.04 22.28
CA GLU A 144 -9.94 -11.76 23.39
C GLU A 144 -10.62 -13.12 23.55
N LEU A 145 -9.80 -14.16 23.78
CA LEU A 145 -10.35 -15.42 24.25
C LEU A 145 -10.90 -15.18 25.66
N LEU A 146 -12.22 -15.11 25.77
CA LEU A 146 -12.87 -15.26 27.05
C LEU A 146 -12.58 -16.71 27.49
N GLU A 147 -11.81 -16.88 28.56
CA GLU A 147 -11.73 -18.16 29.22
C GLU A 147 -13.17 -18.56 29.56
N ALA A 148 -13.65 -19.64 28.96
CA ALA A 148 -14.91 -20.21 29.35
C ALA A 148 -14.77 -20.59 30.83
N GLU A 149 -15.41 -19.83 31.70
CA GLU A 149 -15.56 -20.25 33.09
C GLU A 149 -16.29 -21.58 33.07
N VAL A 150 -15.54 -22.64 33.28
CA VAL A 150 -16.12 -23.98 33.47
C VAL A 150 -16.70 -24.00 34.85
N TYR A 151 -17.98 -23.84 34.93
CA TYR A 151 -18.72 -24.15 36.16
C TYR A 151 -18.92 -25.66 36.27
#